data_09ef7cd28bff5345ec196f1804d8cd8d
#
_entry.id   09ef7cd28bff5345ec196f1804d8cd8d
#
_cell.length_a   1.000
_cell.length_b   1.000
_cell.length_c   1.000
_cell.angle_alpha   90.00
_cell.angle_beta   90.00
_cell.angle_gamma   90.00
#
_symmetry.space_group_name_H-M   'P 1'
#
loop_
_entity.id
_entity.type
_entity.pdbx_description
1 polymer ?
#
loop_
_entity_poly.entity_id
_entity_poly.type
_entity_poly.pdbx_seq_one_letter_code
_entity_poly.pdbx_strand_id
1 'polypeptide(L)'
;MTVHTRFPPEPNGYLHIGHCKALTIDFGTAERFGGLCNLRMDDTNPTKEDVEFVDAIKEDIHWLGFDWGDRFFYGSDYFEKDYEYAVELIKKGLAYVCDLTPEQAREYRGDIGRPAISPYRDRDVEENLDLFERMKNGEFPEGSRTLRAKIDLASGNFNMRDPVIYRIRYMHHHRQGDKWCIYPMYDF
;
A
#
# COMPACT_ATOMS: atom_id res chain seq x y z
N MET A 1 13.22 -20.31 15.12
CA MET A 1 12.53 -19.24 14.38
C MET A 1 11.03 -19.47 14.58
N THR A 2 10.29 -18.52 15.11
CA THR A 2 8.83 -18.65 15.28
C THR A 2 8.16 -18.34 13.95
N VAL A 3 7.23 -19.19 13.51
CA VAL A 3 6.42 -18.91 12.32
C VAL A 3 5.46 -17.77 12.62
N HIS A 4 5.42 -16.78 11.76
CA HIS A 4 4.55 -15.62 11.89
C HIS A 4 3.87 -15.34 10.55
N THR A 5 2.56 -15.43 10.53
CA THR A 5 1.73 -15.18 9.35
C THR A 5 0.84 -13.94 9.57
N ARG A 6 0.17 -13.49 8.54
CA ARG A 6 -0.72 -12.35 8.60
C ARG A 6 -1.85 -12.51 7.60
N PHE A 7 -3.07 -12.33 8.05
CA PHE A 7 -4.23 -12.15 7.19
C PHE A 7 -4.56 -10.65 7.07
N PRO A 8 -4.41 -10.04 5.88
CA PRO A 8 -4.55 -8.61 5.66
C PRO A 8 -5.81 -8.29 4.81
N PRO A 9 -7.04 -8.45 5.33
CA PRO A 9 -8.23 -8.12 4.54
C PRO A 9 -8.37 -6.61 4.36
N GLU A 10 -8.82 -6.18 3.18
CA GLU A 10 -9.27 -4.81 2.93
C GLU A 10 -10.72 -4.68 3.42
N PRO A 11 -11.04 -3.71 4.32
CA PRO A 11 -12.39 -3.58 4.91
C PRO A 11 -13.35 -2.85 3.94
N ASN A 12 -13.48 -3.35 2.72
CA ASN A 12 -14.29 -2.79 1.63
C ASN A 12 -15.50 -3.65 1.25
N GLY A 13 -15.78 -4.70 2.01
CA GLY A 13 -16.88 -5.64 1.79
C GLY A 13 -16.83 -6.84 2.74
N TYR A 14 -17.85 -7.69 2.63
CA TYR A 14 -17.93 -8.93 3.40
C TYR A 14 -16.98 -9.99 2.88
N LEU A 15 -16.58 -10.93 3.77
CA LEU A 15 -15.75 -12.06 3.36
C LEU A 15 -16.50 -13.00 2.41
N HIS A 16 -15.76 -13.69 1.57
CA HIS A 16 -16.26 -14.73 0.66
C HIS A 16 -15.33 -15.94 0.69
N ILE A 17 -15.70 -17.00 -0.05
CA ILE A 17 -14.98 -18.29 -0.05
C ILE A 17 -13.47 -18.16 -0.35
N GLY A 18 -13.06 -17.17 -1.15
CA GLY A 18 -11.65 -16.88 -1.41
C GLY A 18 -10.89 -16.43 -0.16
N HIS A 19 -11.53 -15.65 0.70
CA HIS A 19 -10.97 -15.26 1.99
C HIS A 19 -10.89 -16.44 2.96
N CYS A 20 -11.87 -17.36 2.96
CA CYS A 20 -11.81 -18.59 3.76
C CYS A 20 -10.58 -19.42 3.41
N LYS A 21 -10.22 -19.53 2.12
CA LYS A 21 -9.01 -20.19 1.68
C LYS A 21 -7.75 -19.52 2.25
N ALA A 22 -7.66 -18.20 2.16
CA ALA A 22 -6.53 -17.43 2.69
C ALA A 22 -6.42 -17.58 4.21
N LEU A 23 -7.52 -17.44 4.94
CA LEU A 23 -7.60 -17.66 6.39
C LEU A 23 -7.09 -19.05 6.79
N THR A 24 -7.53 -20.09 6.07
CA THR A 24 -7.07 -21.47 6.33
C THR A 24 -5.56 -21.63 6.11
N ILE A 25 -4.99 -20.92 5.13
CA ILE A 25 -3.54 -20.96 4.88
C ILE A 25 -2.82 -20.17 5.98
N ASP A 26 -3.24 -18.95 6.27
CA ASP A 26 -2.53 -18.05 7.18
C ASP A 26 -2.62 -18.52 8.63
N PHE A 27 -3.83 -18.70 9.16
CA PHE A 27 -4.05 -19.18 10.53
C PHE A 27 -3.63 -20.65 10.68
N GLY A 28 -4.01 -21.52 9.72
CA GLY A 28 -3.66 -22.94 9.77
C GLY A 28 -2.16 -23.19 9.69
N THR A 29 -1.40 -22.37 8.95
CA THR A 29 0.07 -22.46 8.96
C THR A 29 0.63 -22.05 10.31
N ALA A 30 0.17 -20.96 10.90
CA ALA A 30 0.59 -20.54 12.23
C ALA A 30 0.30 -21.65 13.27
N GLU A 31 -0.92 -22.17 13.29
CA GLU A 31 -1.35 -23.23 14.19
C GLU A 31 -0.50 -24.51 14.03
N ARG A 32 -0.33 -24.98 12.79
CA ARG A 32 0.43 -26.18 12.47
C ARG A 32 1.89 -26.14 12.97
N PHE A 33 2.49 -24.98 12.97
CA PHE A 33 3.89 -24.79 13.35
C PHE A 33 4.07 -24.13 14.72
N GLY A 34 3.01 -24.05 15.54
CA GLY A 34 3.06 -23.41 16.85
C GLY A 34 3.48 -21.95 16.81
N GLY A 35 3.09 -21.27 15.74
CA GLY A 35 3.41 -19.87 15.47
C GLY A 35 2.27 -18.92 15.83
N LEU A 36 2.32 -17.71 15.26
CA LEU A 36 1.35 -16.64 15.49
C LEU A 36 0.78 -16.15 14.15
N CYS A 37 -0.50 -15.79 14.14
CA CYS A 37 -1.12 -15.11 13.01
C CYS A 37 -1.64 -13.74 13.46
N ASN A 38 -1.28 -12.68 12.71
CA ASN A 38 -1.81 -11.33 12.91
C ASN A 38 -3.04 -11.11 12.02
N LEU A 39 -4.04 -10.44 12.55
CA LEU A 39 -5.10 -9.82 11.76
C LEU A 39 -4.76 -8.35 11.56
N ARG A 40 -4.49 -7.93 10.32
CA ARG A 40 -4.23 -6.52 9.99
C ARG A 40 -5.17 -6.06 8.90
N MET A 41 -6.11 -5.18 9.23
CA MET A 41 -6.93 -4.52 8.23
C MET A 41 -6.03 -3.71 7.30
N ASP A 42 -6.12 -3.98 5.99
CA ASP A 42 -5.48 -3.17 4.98
C ASP A 42 -6.40 -1.99 4.62
N ASP A 43 -6.37 -0.99 5.46
CA ASP A 43 -7.15 0.23 5.34
C ASP A 43 -6.34 1.39 4.74
N THR A 44 -5.55 1.08 3.71
CA THR A 44 -4.71 2.09 3.01
C THR A 44 -5.48 2.87 1.94
N ASN A 45 -6.67 2.41 1.56
CA ASN A 45 -7.49 3.04 0.53
C ASN A 45 -8.73 3.73 1.13
N PRO A 46 -8.75 5.07 1.30
CA PRO A 46 -9.84 5.77 1.99
C PRO A 46 -11.18 5.74 1.26
N THR A 47 -11.24 5.21 0.04
CA THR A 47 -12.43 5.36 -0.82
C THR A 47 -13.55 4.36 -0.56
N LYS A 48 -13.32 3.28 0.19
CA LYS A 48 -14.25 2.15 0.26
C LYS A 48 -14.36 1.51 1.64
N GLU A 49 -13.70 2.06 2.63
CA GLU A 49 -13.55 1.43 3.94
C GLU A 49 -14.67 1.86 4.88
N ASP A 50 -15.30 0.89 5.54
CA ASP A 50 -16.36 1.12 6.52
C ASP A 50 -16.11 0.29 7.76
N VAL A 51 -16.45 0.86 8.93
CA VAL A 51 -16.38 0.20 10.23
C VAL A 51 -17.28 -1.05 10.27
N GLU A 52 -18.43 -1.02 9.57
CA GLU A 52 -19.33 -2.17 9.46
C GLU A 52 -18.59 -3.40 8.89
N PHE A 53 -17.78 -3.22 7.87
CA PHE A 53 -17.03 -4.34 7.29
C PHE A 53 -15.91 -4.84 8.19
N VAL A 54 -15.29 -3.96 8.97
CA VAL A 54 -14.29 -4.36 9.97
C VAL A 54 -14.90 -5.31 11.00
N ASP A 55 -16.07 -4.95 11.52
CA ASP A 55 -16.76 -5.76 12.54
C ASP A 55 -17.27 -7.08 11.95
N ALA A 56 -17.86 -7.06 10.76
CA ALA A 56 -18.29 -8.27 10.06
C ALA A 56 -17.11 -9.23 9.78
N ILE A 57 -15.96 -8.71 9.33
CA ILE A 57 -14.76 -9.51 9.09
C ILE A 57 -14.28 -10.20 10.37
N LYS A 58 -14.26 -9.49 11.49
CA LYS A 58 -13.89 -10.08 12.79
C LYS A 58 -14.84 -11.18 13.21
N GLU A 59 -16.16 -10.94 13.08
CA GLU A 59 -17.18 -11.93 13.41
C GLU A 59 -17.04 -13.19 12.55
N ASP A 60 -16.88 -13.04 11.24
CA ASP A 60 -16.71 -14.15 10.30
C ASP A 60 -15.46 -14.98 10.60
N ILE A 61 -14.34 -14.34 10.95
CA ILE A 61 -13.10 -15.04 11.29
C ILE A 61 -13.29 -15.88 12.54
N HIS A 62 -13.91 -15.34 13.59
CA HIS A 62 -14.24 -16.10 14.81
C HIS A 62 -15.25 -17.21 14.53
N TRP A 63 -16.26 -16.96 13.70
CA TRP A 63 -17.23 -17.99 13.32
C TRP A 63 -16.56 -19.17 12.59
N LEU A 64 -15.52 -18.90 11.79
CA LEU A 64 -14.71 -19.93 11.14
C LEU A 64 -13.76 -20.67 12.10
N GLY A 65 -13.70 -20.28 13.37
CA GLY A 65 -12.91 -20.93 14.41
C GLY A 65 -11.47 -20.40 14.54
N PHE A 66 -11.15 -19.28 13.91
CA PHE A 66 -9.82 -18.66 14.02
C PHE A 66 -9.82 -17.53 15.06
N ASP A 67 -8.67 -17.34 15.70
CA ASP A 67 -8.47 -16.28 16.70
C ASP A 67 -7.08 -15.65 16.53
N TRP A 68 -7.04 -14.34 16.55
CA TRP A 68 -5.80 -13.54 16.49
C TRP A 68 -5.32 -13.08 17.87
N GLY A 69 -6.12 -13.27 18.94
CA GLY A 69 -5.83 -12.81 20.30
C GLY A 69 -5.75 -11.27 20.35
N ASP A 70 -4.64 -10.75 20.85
CA ASP A 70 -4.32 -9.32 20.94
C ASP A 70 -3.61 -8.74 19.68
N ARG A 71 -3.41 -9.56 18.64
CA ARG A 71 -2.63 -9.21 17.43
C ARG A 71 -3.52 -8.66 16.33
N PHE A 72 -4.29 -7.63 16.68
CA PHE A 72 -5.13 -6.88 15.74
C PHE A 72 -4.51 -5.52 15.42
N PHE A 73 -4.38 -5.20 14.12
CA PHE A 73 -3.71 -3.99 13.65
C PHE A 73 -4.49 -3.37 12.48
N TYR A 74 -4.22 -2.10 12.23
CA TYR A 74 -4.62 -1.41 11.01
C TYR A 74 -3.39 -0.96 10.23
N GLY A 75 -3.46 -0.99 8.90
CA GLY A 75 -2.42 -0.42 8.04
C GLY A 75 -2.26 1.08 8.29
N SER A 76 -3.37 1.79 8.47
CA SER A 76 -3.38 3.23 8.76
C SER A 76 -2.68 3.66 10.05
N ASP A 77 -2.44 2.76 11.00
CA ASP A 77 -1.65 3.05 12.22
C ASP A 77 -0.18 3.34 11.89
N TYR A 78 0.28 2.92 10.72
CA TYR A 78 1.68 3.02 10.28
C TYR A 78 1.94 4.13 9.26
N PHE A 79 0.95 4.93 8.86
CA PHE A 79 1.11 5.96 7.83
C PHE A 79 2.24 6.95 8.09
N GLU A 80 2.49 7.34 9.35
CA GLU A 80 3.63 8.18 9.72
C GLU A 80 4.95 7.47 9.42
N LYS A 81 5.03 6.18 9.78
CA LYS A 81 6.20 5.34 9.56
C LYS A 81 6.44 5.07 8.07
N ASP A 82 5.37 4.81 7.34
CA ASP A 82 5.43 4.61 5.89
C ASP A 82 5.93 5.88 5.19
N TYR A 83 5.47 7.05 5.63
CA TYR A 83 5.99 8.33 5.13
C TYR A 83 7.49 8.49 5.42
N GLU A 84 7.94 8.19 6.64
CA GLU A 84 9.36 8.23 6.99
C GLU A 84 10.19 7.30 6.10
N TYR A 85 9.73 6.08 5.84
CA TYR A 85 10.40 5.13 4.95
C TYR A 85 10.40 5.59 3.49
N ALA A 86 9.33 6.20 3.02
CA ALA A 86 9.29 6.79 1.68
C ALA A 86 10.32 7.91 1.52
N VAL A 87 10.45 8.79 2.53
CA VAL A 87 11.49 9.83 2.57
C VAL A 87 12.90 9.20 2.58
N GLU A 88 13.08 8.11 3.32
CA GLU A 88 14.37 7.40 3.33
C GLU A 88 14.71 6.79 1.96
N LEU A 89 13.74 6.22 1.25
CA LEU A 89 13.94 5.73 -0.11
C LEU A 89 14.36 6.86 -1.07
N ILE A 90 13.72 8.03 -0.97
CA ILE A 90 14.10 9.20 -1.79
C ILE A 90 15.54 9.61 -1.46
N LYS A 91 15.91 9.73 -0.19
CA LYS A 91 17.28 10.08 0.23
C LYS A 91 18.34 9.10 -0.29
N LYS A 92 17.99 7.84 -0.43
CA LYS A 92 18.85 6.80 -1.02
C LYS A 92 18.87 6.80 -2.56
N GLY A 93 18.09 7.66 -3.21
CA GLY A 93 17.92 7.68 -4.67
C GLY A 93 17.16 6.48 -5.22
N LEU A 94 16.37 5.81 -4.38
CA LEU A 94 15.58 4.61 -4.70
C LEU A 94 14.09 4.90 -4.94
N ALA A 95 13.68 6.16 -4.86
CA ALA A 95 12.35 6.63 -5.23
C ALA A 95 12.42 8.02 -5.82
N TYR A 96 11.45 8.37 -6.67
CA TYR A 96 11.34 9.66 -7.31
C TYR A 96 9.88 10.09 -7.50
N VAL A 97 9.64 11.39 -7.47
CA VAL A 97 8.34 11.98 -7.79
C VAL A 97 8.18 12.05 -9.30
N CYS A 98 7.09 11.50 -9.79
CA CYS A 98 6.74 11.44 -11.21
C CYS A 98 5.53 12.33 -11.48
N ASP A 99 5.66 13.27 -12.40
CA ASP A 99 4.62 14.24 -12.75
C ASP A 99 3.76 13.78 -13.95
N LEU A 100 3.88 12.52 -14.37
CA LEU A 100 3.04 11.95 -15.41
C LEU A 100 1.62 11.77 -14.90
N THR A 101 0.63 12.28 -15.66
CA THR A 101 -0.77 11.96 -15.43
C THR A 101 -1.05 10.47 -15.70
N PRO A 102 -2.17 9.90 -15.22
CA PRO A 102 -2.52 8.51 -15.50
C PRO A 102 -2.58 8.18 -17.01
N GLU A 103 -3.00 9.13 -17.84
CA GLU A 103 -3.05 8.99 -19.31
C GLU A 103 -1.62 8.93 -19.88
N GLN A 104 -0.79 9.89 -19.52
CA GLN A 104 0.62 9.91 -19.93
C GLN A 104 1.38 8.68 -19.43
N ALA A 105 1.13 8.25 -18.18
CA ALA A 105 1.75 7.06 -17.62
C ALA A 105 1.38 5.77 -18.40
N ARG A 106 0.18 5.71 -19.01
CA ARG A 106 -0.20 4.61 -19.90
C ARG A 106 0.58 4.63 -21.21
N GLU A 107 0.81 5.80 -21.79
CA GLU A 107 1.63 5.96 -23.01
C GLU A 107 3.09 5.58 -22.75
N TYR A 108 3.62 5.92 -21.55
CA TYR A 108 4.96 5.57 -21.11
C TYR A 108 5.08 4.15 -20.54
N ARG A 109 4.03 3.33 -20.61
CA ARG A 109 4.00 2.01 -19.94
C ARG A 109 4.98 0.99 -20.54
N GLY A 110 5.38 1.18 -21.80
CA GLY A 110 6.26 0.27 -22.50
C GLY A 110 5.68 -1.12 -22.74
N ASP A 111 6.39 -1.91 -23.53
CA ASP A 111 6.11 -3.31 -23.82
C ASP A 111 7.25 -4.21 -23.35
N ILE A 112 7.04 -5.54 -23.46
CA ILE A 112 8.12 -6.51 -23.29
C ILE A 112 9.23 -6.19 -24.31
N GLY A 113 10.40 -5.75 -23.80
CA GLY A 113 11.53 -5.36 -24.65
C GLY A 113 11.63 -3.86 -24.98
N ARG A 114 10.66 -3.04 -24.56
CA ARG A 114 10.74 -1.57 -24.64
C ARG A 114 10.46 -0.95 -23.28
N PRO A 115 11.47 -0.78 -22.41
CA PRO A 115 11.27 -0.15 -21.11
C PRO A 115 10.84 1.31 -21.32
N ALA A 116 9.73 1.70 -20.68
CA ALA A 116 9.30 3.09 -20.65
C ALA A 116 10.02 3.81 -19.52
N ILE A 117 10.85 4.77 -19.89
CA ILE A 117 11.59 5.58 -18.93
C ILE A 117 10.81 6.87 -18.69
N SER A 118 10.37 7.11 -17.45
CA SER A 118 9.78 8.40 -17.09
C SER A 118 10.83 9.51 -17.24
N PRO A 119 10.49 10.67 -17.83
CA PRO A 119 11.41 11.80 -17.91
C PRO A 119 11.82 12.36 -16.52
N TYR A 120 11.10 11.98 -15.47
CA TYR A 120 11.34 12.42 -14.10
C TYR A 120 12.17 11.44 -13.28
N ARG A 121 12.56 10.30 -13.86
CA ARG A 121 13.25 9.21 -13.16
C ARG A 121 14.59 9.62 -12.55
N ASP A 122 15.29 10.52 -13.21
CA ASP A 122 16.62 10.97 -12.81
C ASP A 122 16.63 12.38 -12.18
N ARG A 123 15.48 12.81 -11.65
CA ARG A 123 15.33 14.03 -10.87
C ARG A 123 16.19 13.96 -9.61
N ASP A 124 16.79 15.09 -9.23
CA ASP A 124 17.64 15.20 -8.04
C ASP A 124 16.93 14.83 -6.76
N VAL A 125 17.68 14.29 -5.80
CA VAL A 125 17.14 13.85 -4.50
C VAL A 125 16.50 15.01 -3.74
N GLU A 126 17.14 16.18 -3.73
CA GLU A 126 16.64 17.36 -3.03
C GLU A 126 15.31 17.86 -3.62
N GLU A 127 15.20 17.88 -4.95
CA GLU A 127 13.95 18.23 -5.63
C GLU A 127 12.85 17.20 -5.35
N ASN A 128 13.17 15.91 -5.34
CA ASN A 128 12.21 14.86 -5.00
C ASN A 128 11.71 14.97 -3.56
N LEU A 129 12.57 15.33 -2.60
CA LEU A 129 12.19 15.56 -1.21
C LEU A 129 11.26 16.75 -1.07
N ASP A 130 11.58 17.88 -1.70
CA ASP A 130 10.71 19.08 -1.70
C ASP A 130 9.34 18.75 -2.29
N LEU A 131 9.31 18.12 -3.46
CA LEU A 131 8.05 17.76 -4.12
C LEU A 131 7.21 16.78 -3.30
N PHE A 132 7.82 15.79 -2.65
CA PHE A 132 7.10 14.82 -1.85
C PHE A 132 6.52 15.45 -0.57
N GLU A 133 7.25 16.36 0.07
CA GLU A 133 6.75 17.16 1.19
C GLU A 133 5.57 18.04 0.77
N ARG A 134 5.66 18.70 -0.38
CA ARG A 134 4.59 19.53 -0.94
C ARG A 134 3.37 18.68 -1.36
N MET A 135 3.57 17.43 -1.81
CA MET A 135 2.47 16.48 -2.00
C MET A 135 1.74 16.19 -0.69
N LYS A 136 2.47 15.96 0.41
CA LYS A 136 1.90 15.77 1.75
C LYS A 136 1.15 17.01 2.24
N ASN A 137 1.64 18.19 1.92
CA ASN A 137 1.03 19.48 2.31
C ASN A 137 -0.18 19.85 1.45
N GLY A 138 -0.56 19.03 0.47
CA GLY A 138 -1.76 19.28 -0.33
C GLY A 138 -1.62 20.36 -1.40
N GLU A 139 -0.41 20.66 -1.85
CA GLU A 139 -0.18 21.72 -2.85
C GLU A 139 -0.51 21.29 -4.29
N PHE A 140 -0.75 20.01 -4.54
CA PHE A 140 -0.96 19.48 -5.89
C PHE A 140 -2.31 18.76 -6.02
N PRO A 141 -2.99 18.87 -7.17
CA PRO A 141 -4.25 18.19 -7.40
C PRO A 141 -4.07 16.66 -7.51
N GLU A 142 -5.14 15.91 -7.27
CA GLU A 142 -5.17 14.47 -7.51
C GLU A 142 -4.73 14.12 -8.93
N GLY A 143 -4.00 13.03 -9.07
CA GLY A 143 -3.54 12.52 -10.37
C GLY A 143 -2.40 13.30 -11.01
N SER A 144 -1.98 14.44 -10.44
CA SER A 144 -0.89 15.25 -11.00
C SER A 144 0.51 14.70 -10.69
N ARG A 145 0.65 14.00 -9.56
CA ARG A 145 1.93 13.45 -9.11
C ARG A 145 1.76 12.13 -8.37
N THR A 146 2.79 11.30 -8.48
CA THR A 146 2.93 10.05 -7.72
C THR A 146 4.38 9.89 -7.28
N LEU A 147 4.61 9.20 -6.16
CA LEU A 147 5.94 8.70 -5.82
C LEU A 147 6.10 7.31 -6.42
N ARG A 148 7.19 7.07 -7.12
CA ARG A 148 7.52 5.77 -7.74
C ARG A 148 8.82 5.22 -7.17
N ALA A 149 8.86 3.91 -6.95
CA ALA A 149 10.12 3.24 -6.66
C ALA A 149 11.01 3.22 -7.90
N LYS A 150 12.32 3.33 -7.72
CA LYS A 150 13.33 3.24 -8.78
C LYS A 150 13.96 1.85 -8.73
N ILE A 151 13.43 0.93 -9.54
CA ILE A 151 13.85 -0.48 -9.53
C ILE A 151 14.47 -0.88 -10.88
N ASP A 152 13.86 -1.82 -11.61
CA ASP A 152 14.36 -2.34 -12.87
C ASP A 152 13.30 -2.24 -13.96
N LEU A 153 13.50 -1.30 -14.88
CA LEU A 153 12.58 -1.08 -16.02
C LEU A 153 12.60 -2.22 -17.04
N ALA A 154 13.64 -3.07 -17.03
CA ALA A 154 13.77 -4.22 -17.92
C ALA A 154 13.21 -5.52 -17.32
N SER A 155 12.71 -5.49 -16.08
CA SER A 155 12.16 -6.67 -15.42
C SER A 155 11.05 -7.33 -16.25
N GLY A 156 11.03 -8.65 -16.30
CA GLY A 156 9.91 -9.43 -16.87
C GLY A 156 8.62 -9.27 -16.07
N ASN A 157 8.72 -8.91 -14.78
CA ASN A 157 7.59 -8.63 -13.91
C ASN A 157 7.26 -7.13 -13.96
N PHE A 158 6.10 -6.75 -14.49
CA PHE A 158 5.64 -5.35 -14.57
C PHE A 158 5.58 -4.65 -13.22
N ASN A 159 5.27 -5.37 -12.13
CA ASN A 159 5.22 -4.81 -10.79
C ASN A 159 6.59 -4.36 -10.25
N MET A 160 7.67 -4.80 -10.90
CA MET A 160 9.05 -4.39 -10.57
C MET A 160 9.55 -3.23 -11.45
N ARG A 161 8.73 -2.73 -12.38
CA ARG A 161 9.10 -1.65 -13.29
C ARG A 161 8.67 -0.30 -12.75
N ASP A 162 9.42 0.23 -11.80
CA ASP A 162 9.17 1.51 -11.14
C ASP A 162 7.69 1.67 -10.72
N PRO A 163 7.16 0.81 -9.84
CA PRO A 163 5.77 0.89 -9.40
C PRO A 163 5.48 2.19 -8.64
N VAL A 164 4.23 2.63 -8.70
CA VAL A 164 3.74 3.71 -7.86
C VAL A 164 3.65 3.20 -6.42
N ILE A 165 4.27 3.92 -5.48
CA ILE A 165 4.26 3.59 -4.05
C ILE A 165 3.47 4.59 -3.21
N TYR A 166 3.25 5.83 -3.69
CA TYR A 166 2.36 6.83 -3.10
C TYR A 166 1.58 7.57 -4.16
N ARG A 167 0.33 7.92 -3.82
CA ARG A 167 -0.57 8.74 -4.65
C ARG A 167 -1.23 9.85 -3.85
N ILE A 168 -1.66 10.93 -4.52
CA ILE A 168 -2.45 12.01 -3.95
C ILE A 168 -3.93 11.61 -3.98
N ARG A 169 -4.61 11.74 -2.82
CA ARG A 169 -6.06 11.54 -2.66
C ARG A 169 -6.61 12.49 -1.62
N TYR A 170 -7.59 13.29 -1.99
CA TYR A 170 -8.31 14.18 -1.07
C TYR A 170 -9.60 13.51 -0.61
N MET A 171 -9.47 12.59 0.35
CA MET A 171 -10.61 11.87 0.91
C MET A 171 -10.46 11.70 2.41
N HIS A 172 -11.60 11.75 3.10
CA HIS A 172 -11.67 11.45 4.52
C HIS A 172 -11.38 9.97 4.75
N HIS A 173 -10.44 9.69 5.63
CA HIS A 173 -10.11 8.32 6.04
C HIS A 173 -10.86 7.98 7.32
N HIS A 174 -11.48 6.79 7.41
CA HIS A 174 -12.35 6.38 8.52
C HIS A 174 -11.69 6.44 9.91
N ARG A 175 -10.34 6.34 9.98
CA ARG A 175 -9.57 6.42 11.23
C ARG A 175 -8.66 7.63 11.33
N GLN A 176 -8.03 8.05 10.24
CA GLN A 176 -7.07 9.15 10.21
C GLN A 176 -7.71 10.51 9.91
N GLY A 177 -9.01 10.51 9.54
CA GLY A 177 -9.71 11.74 9.19
C GLY A 177 -9.10 12.40 7.97
N ASP A 178 -8.92 13.71 8.04
CA ASP A 178 -8.37 14.55 6.95
C ASP A 178 -6.88 14.86 7.14
N LYS A 179 -6.19 14.08 7.99
CA LYS A 179 -4.77 14.30 8.29
C LYS A 179 -3.87 14.11 7.08
N TRP A 180 -4.23 13.18 6.19
CA TRP A 180 -3.45 12.79 5.03
C TRP A 180 -4.15 13.12 3.74
N CYS A 181 -3.37 13.56 2.74
CA CYS A 181 -3.81 13.71 1.35
C CYS A 181 -2.91 12.93 0.38
N ILE A 182 -1.93 12.19 0.91
CA ILE A 182 -1.15 11.19 0.19
C ILE A 182 -1.28 9.84 0.90
N TYR A 183 -1.41 8.78 0.13
CA TYR A 183 -1.65 7.44 0.65
C TYR A 183 -0.68 6.44 0.01
N PRO A 184 -0.12 5.50 0.82
CA PRO A 184 0.70 4.43 0.28
C PRO A 184 -0.14 3.53 -0.63
N MET A 185 0.53 2.91 -1.61
CA MET A 185 -0.07 1.88 -2.43
C MET A 185 0.06 0.53 -1.72
N TYR A 186 -0.74 -0.44 -2.17
CA TYR A 186 -0.84 -1.77 -1.57
C TYR A 186 0.51 -2.48 -1.35
N ASP A 187 1.44 -2.32 -2.27
CA ASP A 187 2.74 -3.01 -2.24
C ASP A 187 3.86 -2.22 -1.54
N PHE A 188 3.54 -1.11 -0.82
CA PHE A 188 4.54 -0.31 -0.09
C PHE A 188 4.85 -0.85 1.30
#